data_49374de7fb5eac949f1356e5912948d9
#
_entry.id   49374de7fb5eac949f1356e5912948d9
#
_cell.length_a   1.000
_cell.length_b   1.000
_cell.length_c   1.000
_cell.angle_alpha   90.00
_cell.angle_beta   90.00
_cell.angle_gamma   90.00
#
_symmetry.space_group_name_H-M   'P 1'
#
loop_
_entity.id
_entity.type
_entity.pdbx_description
1 polymer ?
#
loop_
_entity_poly.entity_id
_entity_poly.type
_entity_poly.pdbx_seq_one_letter_code
_entity_poly.pdbx_strand_id
1 'polypeptide(L)'
;MVARCGDKAGWSSVSTWPAPTAPTPVQATVAVPGSKSLTNRALILAALATRTGTSTVSGALRSRDTDLMIGALRTLGVDVDGDGTELTVGGAIAPRAEATVDCGLAGTVLRFLPPVAALAEEVVTFDGDEQARSRPIAPLLDALRGLGVDVRGDALPFGVHGTGAVRGGTVDIDASASSQFVSGLLLSGATFDDGLTVVHTGTAVPSAPHVAMTVSMLRTAGVEVDDAQGNRWRVAAGDVAPHDWVIEPDLSNAVPFLAAAVATGGTVRIAGWPAESVQPADVIVALLRQIGAEVRRGDAHLEVVGPHGYAGLDADLREIGELAPAVAALAALADPGATSRLRGIAHLRGHETDRLAALTTEINRLGGQCEETEDGLVIVARPLHGGVWESYADHRMATAGAIVGLRTSGVEIADIGTTAKTLPDFPRMWTDMLGGQVTETPQAPEKPQVPEKPQVPEKR
;
A
#
# COMPACT_ATOMS: atom_id res chain seq x y z
N MET A 1 -5.07 29.46 53.15
CA MET A 1 -4.49 29.97 51.91
C MET A 1 -4.26 28.73 51.02
N VAL A 2 -5.26 28.37 50.23
CA VAL A 2 -5.25 27.15 49.43
C VAL A 2 -4.92 27.54 48.00
N ALA A 3 -3.75 27.12 47.51
CA ALA A 3 -3.32 27.37 46.14
C ALA A 3 -4.12 26.44 45.19
N ARG A 4 -4.84 27.05 44.25
CA ARG A 4 -5.51 26.34 43.17
C ARG A 4 -4.46 25.83 42.18
N CYS A 5 -4.46 24.53 41.93
CA CYS A 5 -3.71 23.88 40.88
C CYS A 5 -4.34 24.26 39.54
N GLY A 6 -3.55 24.89 38.68
CA GLY A 6 -4.02 25.36 37.38
C GLY A 6 -4.20 24.21 36.40
N ASP A 7 -5.30 24.25 35.67
CA ASP A 7 -5.63 23.43 34.52
C ASP A 7 -4.54 23.52 33.44
N LYS A 8 -3.87 22.41 33.19
CA LYS A 8 -3.09 22.16 31.99
C LYS A 8 -3.87 21.17 31.13
N ALA A 9 -4.75 21.63 30.32
CA ALA A 9 -5.33 20.86 29.22
C ALA A 9 -5.22 21.69 27.93
N GLY A 10 -4.05 21.66 27.32
CA GLY A 10 -3.87 22.00 25.92
C GLY A 10 -4.15 20.73 25.08
N TRP A 11 -5.40 20.32 24.99
CA TRP A 11 -5.82 19.38 23.94
C TRP A 11 -5.96 20.20 22.68
N SER A 12 -5.03 20.06 21.72
CA SER A 12 -5.27 20.49 20.34
C SER A 12 -6.49 19.68 19.87
N SER A 13 -7.59 20.37 19.52
CA SER A 13 -8.78 19.75 18.95
C SER A 13 -8.35 19.02 17.67
N VAL A 14 -8.29 17.69 17.73
CA VAL A 14 -8.14 16.88 16.52
C VAL A 14 -9.32 17.22 15.62
N SER A 15 -9.05 17.68 14.41
CA SER A 15 -10.13 18.00 13.47
C SER A 15 -10.86 16.71 13.11
N THR A 16 -12.17 16.68 13.35
CA THR A 16 -13.02 15.58 12.89
C THR A 16 -13.62 15.90 11.53
N TRP A 17 -13.83 14.87 10.72
CA TRP A 17 -14.54 14.92 9.46
C TRP A 17 -15.88 14.20 9.60
N PRO A 18 -17.02 14.91 9.43
CA PRO A 18 -18.33 14.28 9.46
C PRO A 18 -18.44 13.29 8.28
N ALA A 19 -18.53 11.99 8.57
CA ALA A 19 -18.70 11.00 7.52
C ALA A 19 -20.08 11.15 6.87
N PRO A 20 -20.16 11.41 5.54
CA PRO A 20 -21.44 11.56 4.87
C PRO A 20 -22.24 10.23 4.89
N THR A 21 -23.55 10.34 5.11
CA THR A 21 -24.47 9.22 4.97
C THR A 21 -24.97 9.08 3.53
N ALA A 22 -25.31 7.85 3.14
CA ALA A 22 -25.95 7.55 1.86
C ALA A 22 -27.46 7.27 2.06
N PRO A 23 -28.34 8.27 1.92
CA PRO A 23 -29.80 8.09 2.13
C PRO A 23 -30.44 7.19 1.05
N THR A 24 -29.79 7.06 -0.10
CA THR A 24 -30.19 6.20 -1.22
C THR A 24 -29.04 5.31 -1.64
N PRO A 25 -29.29 4.19 -2.34
CA PRO A 25 -28.24 3.38 -2.94
C PRO A 25 -27.29 4.20 -3.81
N VAL A 26 -25.99 4.06 -3.60
CA VAL A 26 -24.95 4.80 -4.34
C VAL A 26 -24.94 4.37 -5.80
N GLN A 27 -24.84 5.35 -6.71
CA GLN A 27 -24.70 5.12 -8.15
C GLN A 27 -23.55 5.99 -8.66
N ALA A 28 -22.36 5.41 -8.87
CA ALA A 28 -21.20 6.20 -9.23
C ALA A 28 -20.18 5.46 -10.10
N THR A 29 -19.39 6.24 -10.83
CA THR A 29 -18.12 5.80 -11.43
C THR A 29 -17.00 6.53 -10.74
N VAL A 30 -16.01 5.78 -10.25
CA VAL A 30 -14.87 6.31 -9.52
C VAL A 30 -13.58 5.91 -10.23
N ALA A 31 -12.69 6.87 -10.42
CA ALA A 31 -11.32 6.64 -10.85
C ALA A 31 -10.39 6.79 -9.65
N VAL A 32 -9.62 5.75 -9.34
CA VAL A 32 -8.64 5.80 -8.27
C VAL A 32 -7.24 6.06 -8.83
N PRO A 33 -6.36 6.75 -8.08
CA PRO A 33 -5.00 7.01 -8.52
C PRO A 33 -4.18 5.71 -8.62
N GLY A 34 -2.98 5.83 -9.19
CA GLY A 34 -2.05 4.73 -9.36
C GLY A 34 -1.70 4.02 -8.04
N SER A 35 -1.34 2.74 -8.16
CA SER A 35 -0.98 1.90 -7.02
C SER A 35 0.30 2.38 -6.34
N LYS A 36 0.22 2.65 -5.01
CA LYS A 36 1.39 2.96 -4.18
C LYS A 36 2.44 1.85 -4.25
N SER A 37 1.98 0.61 -4.16
CA SER A 37 2.86 -0.56 -4.12
C SER A 37 3.63 -0.76 -5.42
N LEU A 38 3.00 -0.48 -6.56
CA LEU A 38 3.64 -0.52 -7.87
C LEU A 38 4.55 0.69 -8.08
N THR A 39 4.08 1.91 -7.75
CA THR A 39 4.88 3.14 -7.88
C THR A 39 6.21 3.01 -7.13
N ASN A 40 6.17 2.59 -5.86
CA ASN A 40 7.40 2.50 -5.07
C ASN A 40 8.36 1.41 -5.58
N ARG A 41 7.85 0.28 -6.09
CA ARG A 41 8.69 -0.75 -6.73
C ARG A 41 9.28 -0.27 -8.05
N ALA A 42 8.48 0.38 -8.89
CA ALA A 42 8.93 0.96 -10.15
C ALA A 42 10.06 1.99 -9.92
N LEU A 43 9.91 2.86 -8.92
CA LEU A 43 10.94 3.84 -8.54
C LEU A 43 12.24 3.18 -8.08
N ILE A 44 12.18 2.10 -7.28
CA ILE A 44 13.37 1.35 -6.86
C ILE A 44 14.03 0.67 -8.08
N LEU A 45 13.26 -0.04 -8.91
CA LEU A 45 13.81 -0.70 -10.10
C LEU A 45 14.39 0.31 -11.09
N ALA A 46 13.72 1.45 -11.29
CA ALA A 46 14.22 2.54 -12.11
C ALA A 46 15.54 3.13 -11.55
N ALA A 47 15.66 3.29 -10.22
CA ALA A 47 16.89 3.74 -9.58
C ALA A 47 18.03 2.74 -9.76
N LEU A 48 17.78 1.45 -9.65
CA LEU A 48 18.77 0.39 -9.87
C LEU A 48 19.18 0.27 -11.35
N ALA A 49 18.26 0.61 -12.28
CA ALA A 49 18.51 0.60 -13.71
C ALA A 49 19.37 1.79 -14.21
N THR A 50 19.62 2.80 -13.36
CA THR A 50 20.40 4.00 -13.77
C THR A 50 21.81 3.69 -14.26
N ARG A 51 22.38 2.55 -13.87
CA ARG A 51 23.67 2.06 -14.39
C ARG A 51 23.64 1.77 -15.89
N THR A 52 22.49 1.48 -16.46
CA THR A 52 22.30 1.03 -17.84
C THR A 52 21.46 2.01 -18.68
N GLY A 53 20.69 2.90 -18.05
CA GLY A 53 19.89 3.91 -18.75
C GLY A 53 18.87 4.60 -17.85
N THR A 54 17.98 5.34 -18.48
CA THR A 54 16.92 6.11 -17.84
C THR A 54 15.59 5.37 -17.97
N SER A 55 14.76 5.44 -16.94
CA SER A 55 13.40 4.88 -16.92
C SER A 55 12.36 5.98 -16.79
N THR A 56 11.13 5.69 -17.25
CA THR A 56 9.96 6.54 -17.00
C THR A 56 8.94 5.81 -16.13
N VAL A 57 8.16 6.57 -15.36
CA VAL A 57 7.05 6.05 -14.55
C VAL A 57 5.83 6.90 -14.81
N SER A 58 4.87 6.35 -15.56
CA SER A 58 3.61 7.00 -15.93
C SER A 58 2.48 6.54 -15.03
N GLY A 59 1.59 7.45 -14.63
CA GLY A 59 0.49 7.17 -13.70
C GLY A 59 0.96 6.96 -12.25
N ALA A 60 2.15 7.45 -11.90
CA ALA A 60 2.70 7.34 -10.55
C ALA A 60 1.75 7.93 -9.50
N LEU A 61 1.56 7.25 -8.37
CA LEU A 61 0.85 7.86 -7.26
C LEU A 61 1.67 9.04 -6.71
N ARG A 62 1.00 10.15 -6.47
CA ARG A 62 1.55 11.27 -5.69
C ARG A 62 0.84 11.29 -4.33
N SER A 63 1.56 10.90 -3.32
CA SER A 63 1.09 10.78 -1.94
C SER A 63 2.26 10.95 -0.98
N ARG A 64 1.98 11.12 0.32
CA ARG A 64 3.03 11.23 1.31
C ARG A 64 4.08 10.10 1.20
N ASP A 65 3.63 8.84 1.09
CA ASP A 65 4.54 7.68 1.05
C ASP A 65 5.39 7.64 -0.23
N THR A 66 4.83 8.01 -1.38
CA THR A 66 5.58 8.03 -2.65
C THR A 66 6.48 9.25 -2.76
N ASP A 67 6.08 10.39 -2.21
CA ASP A 67 6.92 11.59 -2.16
C ASP A 67 8.12 11.40 -1.20
N LEU A 68 7.93 10.65 -0.10
CA LEU A 68 9.05 10.21 0.75
C LEU A 68 10.00 9.28 0.00
N MET A 69 9.48 8.35 -0.83
CA MET A 69 10.33 7.49 -1.67
C MET A 69 11.13 8.31 -2.68
N ILE A 70 10.50 9.25 -3.37
CA ILE A 70 11.17 10.15 -4.32
C ILE A 70 12.24 10.98 -3.61
N GLY A 71 11.92 11.57 -2.44
CA GLY A 71 12.85 12.33 -1.63
C GLY A 71 14.05 11.50 -1.18
N ALA A 72 13.80 10.26 -0.76
CA ALA A 72 14.83 9.33 -0.33
C ALA A 72 15.76 8.91 -1.48
N LEU A 73 15.21 8.63 -2.67
CA LEU A 73 16.02 8.33 -3.86
C LEU A 73 16.90 9.53 -4.25
N ARG A 74 16.37 10.76 -4.21
CA ARG A 74 17.15 11.97 -4.43
C ARG A 74 18.26 12.13 -3.37
N THR A 75 17.97 11.78 -2.11
CA THR A 75 19.00 11.75 -1.05
C THR A 75 20.10 10.74 -1.34
N LEU A 76 19.75 9.61 -1.99
CA LEU A 76 20.72 8.62 -2.45
C LEU A 76 21.44 9.01 -3.75
N GLY A 77 21.21 10.22 -4.30
CA GLY A 77 21.89 10.74 -5.49
C GLY A 77 21.19 10.44 -6.81
N VAL A 78 20.06 9.73 -6.77
CA VAL A 78 19.28 9.41 -7.98
C VAL A 78 18.49 10.65 -8.41
N ASP A 79 18.55 10.98 -9.69
CA ASP A 79 17.72 12.05 -10.27
C ASP A 79 16.31 11.51 -10.53
N VAL A 80 15.32 12.12 -9.89
CA VAL A 80 13.90 11.84 -10.13
C VAL A 80 13.24 13.15 -10.51
N ASP A 81 12.94 13.31 -11.79
CA ASP A 81 12.34 14.52 -12.36
C ASP A 81 10.84 14.32 -12.58
N GLY A 82 10.09 15.44 -12.52
CA GLY A 82 8.65 15.47 -12.64
C GLY A 82 7.97 15.82 -11.31
N ASP A 83 6.84 16.52 -11.39
CA ASP A 83 6.06 17.01 -10.26
C ASP A 83 4.63 16.44 -10.22
N GLY A 84 4.24 15.75 -11.30
CA GLY A 84 2.95 15.10 -11.47
C GLY A 84 3.03 13.58 -11.37
N THR A 85 2.18 12.92 -12.12
CA THR A 85 2.11 11.45 -12.22
C THR A 85 3.10 10.88 -13.24
N GLU A 86 3.78 11.75 -14.01
CA GLU A 86 4.80 11.39 -14.99
C GLU A 86 6.17 11.72 -14.40
N LEU A 87 6.98 10.68 -14.19
CA LEU A 87 8.30 10.80 -13.60
C LEU A 87 9.37 10.21 -14.53
N THR A 88 10.55 10.83 -14.51
CA THR A 88 11.76 10.32 -15.18
C THR A 88 12.81 10.04 -14.10
N VAL A 89 13.44 8.86 -14.16
CA VAL A 89 14.43 8.43 -13.19
C VAL A 89 15.76 8.16 -13.89
N GLY A 90 16.81 8.87 -13.45
CA GLY A 90 18.16 8.78 -14.00
C GLY A 90 19.23 9.04 -12.95
N GLY A 91 20.45 9.41 -13.39
CA GLY A 91 21.56 9.70 -12.48
C GLY A 91 22.29 8.44 -11.99
N ALA A 92 22.69 8.41 -10.72
CA ALA A 92 23.40 7.28 -10.11
C ALA A 92 23.13 7.21 -8.60
N ILE A 93 23.28 6.02 -8.01
CA ILE A 93 23.28 5.86 -6.53
C ILE A 93 24.64 6.35 -6.01
N ALA A 94 24.68 7.60 -5.61
CA ALA A 94 25.86 8.29 -5.10
C ALA A 94 25.46 9.34 -4.05
N PRO A 95 25.06 8.92 -2.84
CA PRO A 95 24.65 9.85 -1.79
C PRO A 95 25.82 10.75 -1.38
N ARG A 96 25.49 11.91 -0.85
CA ARG A 96 26.50 12.76 -0.19
C ARG A 96 26.86 12.15 1.17
N ALA A 97 28.04 12.50 1.69
CA ALA A 97 28.43 12.12 3.04
C ALA A 97 27.35 12.51 4.07
N GLU A 98 27.11 11.63 5.05
CA GLU A 98 26.11 11.81 6.11
C GLU A 98 24.67 11.96 5.60
N ALA A 99 24.32 11.28 4.50
CA ALA A 99 22.97 11.29 3.96
C ALA A 99 21.95 10.72 4.97
N THR A 100 20.81 11.41 5.12
CA THR A 100 19.72 10.94 5.99
C THR A 100 18.45 10.75 5.17
N VAL A 101 17.90 9.56 5.22
CA VAL A 101 16.62 9.16 4.60
C VAL A 101 15.52 9.31 5.63
N ASP A 102 14.54 10.18 5.35
CA ASP A 102 13.30 10.26 6.10
C ASP A 102 12.33 9.18 5.60
N CYS A 103 12.05 8.20 6.44
CA CYS A 103 11.07 7.16 6.16
C CYS A 103 9.63 7.61 6.45
N GLY A 104 9.44 8.70 7.22
CA GLY A 104 8.13 9.05 7.77
C GLY A 104 7.46 7.83 8.41
N LEU A 105 6.25 7.50 7.98
CA LEU A 105 5.56 6.25 8.34
C LEU A 105 5.46 5.28 7.13
N ALA A 106 6.25 5.49 6.08
CA ALA A 106 6.22 4.72 4.84
C ALA A 106 6.96 3.39 4.96
N GLY A 107 6.24 2.29 5.12
CA GLY A 107 6.82 0.96 5.26
C GLY A 107 7.65 0.51 4.06
N THR A 108 7.35 0.98 2.85
CA THR A 108 8.12 0.70 1.64
C THR A 108 9.46 1.44 1.62
N VAL A 109 9.50 2.70 2.07
CA VAL A 109 10.77 3.45 2.21
C VAL A 109 11.64 2.74 3.24
N LEU A 110 11.09 2.46 4.43
CA LEU A 110 11.79 1.80 5.53
C LEU A 110 12.41 0.45 5.13
N ARG A 111 11.75 -0.32 4.23
CA ARG A 111 12.15 -1.71 3.95
C ARG A 111 12.75 -1.95 2.58
N PHE A 112 12.50 -1.08 1.59
CA PHE A 112 13.06 -1.26 0.24
C PHE A 112 14.39 -0.54 0.05
N LEU A 113 14.63 0.56 0.77
CA LEU A 113 15.82 1.37 0.57
C LEU A 113 17.09 0.90 1.32
N PRO A 114 17.04 0.22 2.48
CA PRO A 114 18.28 -0.24 3.12
C PRO A 114 19.14 -1.15 2.23
N PRO A 115 18.58 -2.12 1.45
CA PRO A 115 19.37 -2.88 0.48
C PRO A 115 19.95 -2.02 -0.65
N VAL A 116 19.24 -0.96 -1.08
CA VAL A 116 19.74 0.00 -2.09
C VAL A 116 20.88 0.85 -1.51
N ALA A 117 20.72 1.33 -0.27
CA ALA A 117 21.75 2.12 0.42
C ALA A 117 23.06 1.34 0.63
N ALA A 118 22.98 0.00 0.78
CA ALA A 118 24.15 -0.85 0.89
C ALA A 118 25.05 -0.84 -0.37
N LEU A 119 24.50 -0.43 -1.52
CA LEU A 119 25.25 -0.27 -2.79
C LEU A 119 25.99 1.07 -2.89
N ALA A 120 25.79 1.97 -1.96
CA ALA A 120 26.50 3.25 -1.92
C ALA A 120 27.89 3.08 -1.28
N GLU A 121 28.77 4.08 -1.45
CA GLU A 121 30.09 4.13 -0.81
C GLU A 121 30.09 4.96 0.49
N GLU A 122 28.92 5.36 0.97
CA GLU A 122 28.74 6.29 2.08
C GLU A 122 27.82 5.68 3.17
N VAL A 123 27.85 6.31 4.32
CA VAL A 123 26.91 5.99 5.41
C VAL A 123 25.58 6.68 5.15
N VAL A 124 24.51 5.89 5.13
CA VAL A 124 23.14 6.38 5.03
C VAL A 124 22.41 6.12 6.34
N THR A 125 21.95 7.17 6.98
CA THR A 125 21.13 7.09 8.19
C THR A 125 19.66 7.07 7.82
N PHE A 126 18.88 6.20 8.45
CA PHE A 126 17.43 6.10 8.30
C PHE A 126 16.77 6.56 9.58
N ASP A 127 15.80 7.48 9.48
CA ASP A 127 14.93 7.88 10.59
C ASP A 127 13.50 8.09 10.05
N GLY A 128 12.55 8.45 10.91
CA GLY A 128 11.17 8.67 10.52
C GLY A 128 10.29 9.10 11.69
N ASP A 129 8.97 9.07 11.47
CA ASP A 129 7.98 9.43 12.48
C ASP A 129 8.15 8.57 13.74
N GLU A 130 7.73 9.09 14.90
CA GLU A 130 7.83 8.36 16.17
C GLU A 130 7.13 6.99 16.12
N GLN A 131 5.96 6.92 15.47
CA GLN A 131 5.21 5.69 15.27
C GLN A 131 5.95 4.66 14.38
N ALA A 132 6.83 5.12 13.49
CA ALA A 132 7.63 4.24 12.64
C ALA A 132 8.69 3.46 13.45
N ARG A 133 9.11 3.98 14.60
CA ARG A 133 10.14 3.36 15.45
C ARG A 133 9.70 2.05 16.08
N SER A 134 8.40 1.85 16.24
CA SER A 134 7.84 0.58 16.73
C SER A 134 7.63 -0.47 15.64
N ARG A 135 7.77 -0.10 14.36
CA ARG A 135 7.52 -1.03 13.25
C ARG A 135 8.67 -2.03 13.10
N PRO A 136 8.36 -3.32 12.91
CA PRO A 136 9.38 -4.35 12.78
C PRO A 136 10.26 -4.10 11.54
N ILE A 137 11.60 -4.10 11.76
CA ILE A 137 12.63 -3.96 10.72
C ILE A 137 13.83 -4.89 10.99
N ALA A 138 14.06 -5.30 12.23
CA ALA A 138 15.23 -6.08 12.62
C ALA A 138 15.50 -7.30 11.72
N PRO A 139 14.50 -8.12 11.30
CA PRO A 139 14.77 -9.27 10.43
C PRO A 139 15.44 -8.88 9.09
N LEU A 140 15.07 -7.73 8.51
CA LEU A 140 15.70 -7.21 7.29
C LEU A 140 17.14 -6.74 7.55
N LEU A 141 17.37 -6.04 8.66
CA LEU A 141 18.71 -5.56 9.03
C LEU A 141 19.65 -6.72 9.32
N ASP A 142 19.17 -7.77 9.99
CA ASP A 142 19.93 -8.99 10.25
C ASP A 142 20.25 -9.75 8.96
N ALA A 143 19.31 -9.80 8.02
CA ALA A 143 19.53 -10.36 6.70
C ALA A 143 20.67 -9.60 5.95
N LEU A 144 20.68 -8.26 5.99
CA LEU A 144 21.76 -7.46 5.41
C LEU A 144 23.10 -7.69 6.10
N ARG A 145 23.14 -7.81 7.44
CA ARG A 145 24.35 -8.19 8.20
C ARG A 145 24.85 -9.58 7.77
N GLY A 146 23.92 -10.54 7.58
CA GLY A 146 24.23 -11.88 7.07
C GLY A 146 24.87 -11.86 5.68
N LEU A 147 24.55 -10.86 4.86
CA LEU A 147 25.14 -10.62 3.54
C LEU A 147 26.46 -9.81 3.61
N GLY A 148 26.92 -9.48 4.82
CA GLY A 148 28.19 -8.76 5.04
C GLY A 148 28.09 -7.23 5.06
N VAL A 149 26.88 -6.66 5.06
CA VAL A 149 26.67 -5.21 5.15
C VAL A 149 26.85 -4.74 6.61
N ASP A 150 27.64 -3.70 6.85
CA ASP A 150 27.75 -3.06 8.18
C ASP A 150 26.48 -2.23 8.45
N VAL A 151 25.59 -2.77 9.28
CA VAL A 151 24.35 -2.10 9.70
C VAL A 151 24.40 -1.85 11.20
N ARG A 152 24.22 -0.60 11.62
CA ARG A 152 24.26 -0.17 13.03
C ARG A 152 22.88 0.28 13.50
N GLY A 153 22.39 -0.36 14.55
CA GLY A 153 21.04 -0.19 15.11
C GLY A 153 20.09 -1.29 14.64
N ASP A 154 19.03 -1.55 15.43
CA ASP A 154 18.06 -2.62 15.19
C ASP A 154 16.66 -2.07 14.95
N ALA A 155 16.46 -0.77 15.09
CA ALA A 155 15.24 0.00 14.86
C ALA A 155 15.61 1.42 14.44
N LEU A 156 14.65 2.21 14.01
CA LEU A 156 14.87 3.63 13.71
C LEU A 156 15.28 4.41 14.97
N PRO A 157 16.32 5.27 14.87
CA PRO A 157 17.19 5.45 13.73
C PRO A 157 18.25 4.36 13.63
N PHE A 158 18.64 3.98 12.41
CA PHE A 158 19.74 3.06 12.14
C PHE A 158 20.58 3.55 10.96
N GLY A 159 21.84 3.05 10.86
CA GLY A 159 22.76 3.38 9.78
C GLY A 159 23.12 2.19 8.93
N VAL A 160 23.15 2.36 7.61
CA VAL A 160 23.70 1.40 6.64
C VAL A 160 25.00 1.95 6.10
N HIS A 161 26.08 1.22 6.29
CA HIS A 161 27.43 1.58 5.85
C HIS A 161 27.75 0.81 4.57
N GLY A 162 27.44 1.41 3.42
CA GLY A 162 27.71 0.82 2.12
C GLY A 162 29.19 0.88 1.76
N THR A 163 29.63 -0.04 0.90
CA THR A 163 31.00 -0.12 0.38
C THR A 163 31.03 -0.11 -1.14
N GLY A 164 29.95 0.30 -1.81
CA GLY A 164 29.81 0.32 -3.26
C GLY A 164 29.36 -0.99 -3.88
N ALA A 165 29.42 -2.10 -3.13
CA ALA A 165 29.03 -3.43 -3.59
C ALA A 165 28.50 -4.28 -2.42
N VAL A 166 27.63 -5.22 -2.72
CA VAL A 166 27.17 -6.26 -1.79
C VAL A 166 27.45 -7.61 -2.45
N ARG A 167 28.16 -8.48 -1.76
CA ARG A 167 28.51 -9.78 -2.31
C ARG A 167 27.26 -10.61 -2.67
N GLY A 168 26.21 -10.55 -1.88
CA GLY A 168 25.03 -11.39 -2.09
C GLY A 168 25.21 -12.82 -1.56
N GLY A 169 24.44 -13.77 -2.13
CA GLY A 169 24.44 -15.16 -1.72
C GLY A 169 23.11 -15.61 -1.12
N THR A 170 23.13 -16.52 -0.13
CA THR A 170 21.89 -17.02 0.51
C THR A 170 21.69 -16.41 1.88
N VAL A 171 20.47 -15.98 2.17
CA VAL A 171 20.07 -15.44 3.47
C VAL A 171 18.77 -16.07 3.95
N ASP A 172 18.74 -16.45 5.22
CA ASP A 172 17.54 -16.90 5.92
C ASP A 172 16.86 -15.69 6.58
N ILE A 173 15.52 -15.63 6.51
CA ILE A 173 14.75 -14.55 7.09
C ILE A 173 13.39 -15.03 7.61
N ASP A 174 13.00 -14.59 8.80
CA ASP A 174 11.61 -14.70 9.25
C ASP A 174 10.81 -13.48 8.77
N ALA A 175 10.02 -13.70 7.72
CA ALA A 175 9.13 -12.70 7.13
C ALA A 175 7.67 -12.84 7.57
N SER A 176 7.39 -13.57 8.67
CA SER A 176 6.03 -13.78 9.17
C SER A 176 5.34 -12.46 9.57
N ALA A 177 6.11 -11.43 9.92
CA ALA A 177 5.58 -10.10 10.24
C ALA A 177 5.29 -9.23 9.00
N SER A 178 5.98 -9.46 7.87
CA SER A 178 5.81 -8.62 6.67
C SER A 178 6.44 -9.21 5.42
N SER A 179 5.66 -9.34 4.35
CA SER A 179 6.14 -9.66 3.00
C SER A 179 7.12 -8.61 2.43
N GLN A 180 7.12 -7.39 2.99
CA GLN A 180 8.03 -6.32 2.54
C GLN A 180 9.50 -6.62 2.85
N PHE A 181 9.80 -7.50 3.81
CA PHE A 181 11.19 -7.91 4.07
C PHE A 181 11.74 -8.72 2.88
N VAL A 182 10.96 -9.68 2.40
CA VAL A 182 11.30 -10.44 1.19
C VAL A 182 11.38 -9.51 -0.02
N SER A 183 10.33 -8.70 -0.26
CA SER A 183 10.28 -7.79 -1.40
C SER A 183 11.45 -6.80 -1.43
N GLY A 184 11.83 -6.23 -0.29
CA GLY A 184 12.95 -5.29 -0.19
C GLY A 184 14.29 -5.91 -0.58
N LEU A 185 14.55 -7.14 -0.13
CA LEU A 185 15.75 -7.88 -0.49
C LEU A 185 15.76 -8.25 -1.98
N LEU A 186 14.64 -8.77 -2.50
CA LEU A 186 14.56 -9.22 -3.90
C LEU A 186 14.77 -8.06 -4.88
N LEU A 187 14.22 -6.87 -4.60
CA LEU A 187 14.34 -5.70 -5.48
C LEU A 187 15.79 -5.35 -5.81
N SER A 188 16.70 -5.46 -4.83
CA SER A 188 18.12 -5.16 -5.02
C SER A 188 18.97 -6.39 -5.35
N GLY A 189 18.41 -7.60 -5.24
CA GLY A 189 19.16 -8.85 -5.33
C GLY A 189 19.95 -9.07 -6.61
N ALA A 190 19.44 -8.55 -7.74
CA ALA A 190 20.14 -8.67 -9.03
C ALA A 190 21.45 -7.86 -9.08
N THR A 191 21.52 -6.75 -8.35
CA THR A 191 22.70 -5.87 -8.31
C THR A 191 23.79 -6.33 -7.34
N PHE A 192 23.57 -7.44 -6.63
CA PHE A 192 24.58 -8.06 -5.77
C PHE A 192 25.48 -8.99 -6.60
N ASP A 193 26.78 -9.06 -6.27
CA ASP A 193 27.79 -9.73 -7.08
C ASP A 193 27.46 -11.20 -7.38
N ASP A 194 26.99 -11.96 -6.38
CA ASP A 194 26.60 -13.37 -6.49
C ASP A 194 25.08 -13.55 -6.65
N GLY A 195 24.32 -12.45 -6.87
CA GLY A 195 22.87 -12.46 -6.81
C GLY A 195 22.36 -12.70 -5.39
N LEU A 196 21.11 -13.13 -5.24
CA LEU A 196 20.48 -13.33 -3.92
C LEU A 196 19.54 -14.52 -3.91
N THR A 197 19.66 -15.34 -2.87
CA THR A 197 18.64 -16.33 -2.52
C THR A 197 18.07 -15.99 -1.14
N VAL A 198 16.77 -15.72 -1.07
CA VAL A 198 16.04 -15.49 0.18
C VAL A 198 15.30 -16.78 0.55
N VAL A 199 15.50 -17.26 1.78
CA VAL A 199 14.80 -18.44 2.35
C VAL A 199 13.98 -17.96 3.55
N HIS A 200 12.66 -18.11 3.46
CA HIS A 200 11.79 -17.79 4.59
C HIS A 200 11.73 -18.97 5.56
N THR A 201 12.02 -18.70 6.84
CA THR A 201 12.12 -19.70 7.90
C THR A 201 11.00 -19.67 8.93
N GLY A 202 10.11 -18.65 8.85
CA GLY A 202 8.99 -18.46 9.77
C GLY A 202 7.74 -19.26 9.41
N THR A 203 6.61 -18.79 9.90
CA THR A 203 5.28 -19.30 9.52
C THR A 203 4.93 -18.91 8.08
N ALA A 204 3.66 -18.69 7.71
CA ALA A 204 3.34 -18.22 6.37
C ALA A 204 3.69 -16.75 6.19
N VAL A 205 4.26 -16.38 5.02
CA VAL A 205 4.45 -14.96 4.65
C VAL A 205 3.08 -14.33 4.40
N PRO A 206 2.71 -13.27 5.14
CA PRO A 206 1.44 -12.58 4.91
C PRO A 206 1.49 -11.78 3.61
N SER A 207 0.32 -11.53 3.00
CA SER A 207 0.21 -10.76 1.76
C SER A 207 1.18 -11.26 0.67
N ALA A 208 1.26 -12.57 0.50
CA ALA A 208 2.11 -13.23 -0.51
C ALA A 208 1.97 -12.64 -1.93
N PRO A 209 0.79 -12.15 -2.38
CA PRO A 209 0.65 -11.45 -3.66
C PRO A 209 1.60 -10.26 -3.84
N HIS A 210 2.02 -9.59 -2.76
CA HIS A 210 3.01 -8.51 -2.86
C HIS A 210 4.43 -9.00 -3.18
N VAL A 211 4.78 -10.23 -2.79
CA VAL A 211 6.05 -10.85 -3.22
C VAL A 211 5.95 -11.26 -4.68
N ALA A 212 4.83 -11.88 -5.10
CA ALA A 212 4.57 -12.21 -6.49
C ALA A 212 4.61 -10.98 -7.41
N MET A 213 4.03 -9.85 -6.97
CA MET A 213 4.14 -8.54 -7.63
C MET A 213 5.60 -8.12 -7.82
N THR A 214 6.44 -8.26 -6.78
CA THR A 214 7.87 -7.93 -6.86
C THR A 214 8.59 -8.82 -7.87
N VAL A 215 8.34 -10.13 -7.83
CA VAL A 215 8.92 -11.09 -8.79
C VAL A 215 8.51 -10.77 -10.23
N SER A 216 7.24 -10.46 -10.46
CA SER A 216 6.74 -10.08 -11.78
C SER A 216 7.41 -8.82 -12.31
N MET A 217 7.55 -7.77 -11.47
CA MET A 217 8.20 -6.51 -11.87
C MET A 217 9.70 -6.70 -12.12
N LEU A 218 10.40 -7.53 -11.35
CA LEU A 218 11.80 -7.89 -11.60
C LEU A 218 11.95 -8.58 -12.96
N ARG A 219 11.08 -9.54 -13.28
CA ARG A 219 11.07 -10.21 -14.59
C ARG A 219 10.81 -9.23 -15.74
N THR A 220 9.89 -8.28 -15.54
CA THR A 220 9.63 -7.19 -16.51
C THR A 220 10.88 -6.33 -16.71
N ALA A 221 11.67 -6.09 -15.68
CA ALA A 221 12.95 -5.38 -15.75
C ALA A 221 14.12 -6.26 -16.24
N GLY A 222 13.85 -7.43 -16.82
CA GLY A 222 14.85 -8.32 -17.42
C GLY A 222 15.62 -9.18 -16.40
N VAL A 223 15.24 -9.19 -15.12
CA VAL A 223 15.91 -9.95 -14.07
C VAL A 223 15.36 -11.39 -14.02
N GLU A 224 16.27 -12.37 -14.02
CA GLU A 224 15.90 -13.76 -13.83
C GLU A 224 15.60 -14.05 -12.35
N VAL A 225 14.40 -14.58 -12.09
CA VAL A 225 13.95 -14.94 -10.74
C VAL A 225 13.37 -16.36 -10.76
N ASP A 226 13.89 -17.23 -9.88
CA ASP A 226 13.34 -18.56 -9.60
C ASP A 226 12.57 -18.53 -8.28
N ASP A 227 11.27 -18.76 -8.36
CA ASP A 227 10.31 -18.81 -7.24
C ASP A 227 9.50 -20.13 -7.24
N ALA A 228 10.03 -21.18 -7.93
CA ALA A 228 9.36 -22.47 -8.06
C ALA A 228 9.25 -23.23 -6.72
N GLN A 229 10.12 -22.93 -5.76
CA GLN A 229 10.07 -23.53 -4.43
C GLN A 229 9.35 -22.60 -3.44
N GLY A 230 8.35 -23.11 -2.75
CA GLY A 230 7.69 -22.36 -1.69
C GLY A 230 8.68 -21.85 -0.64
N ASN A 231 8.47 -20.61 -0.18
CA ASN A 231 9.32 -19.95 0.82
C ASN A 231 10.79 -19.72 0.41
N ARG A 232 11.08 -19.84 -0.89
CA ARG A 232 12.42 -19.61 -1.42
C ARG A 232 12.33 -18.85 -2.74
N TRP A 233 13.12 -17.79 -2.84
CA TRP A 233 13.23 -16.95 -4.04
C TRP A 233 14.71 -16.76 -4.38
N ARG A 234 15.09 -17.02 -5.61
CA ARG A 234 16.44 -16.79 -6.11
C ARG A 234 16.40 -15.74 -7.22
N VAL A 235 17.15 -14.68 -7.03
CA VAL A 235 17.39 -13.63 -8.02
C VAL A 235 18.82 -13.83 -8.56
N ALA A 236 18.96 -14.01 -9.87
CA ALA A 236 20.27 -14.10 -10.50
C ALA A 236 20.99 -12.74 -10.48
N ALA A 237 22.32 -12.76 -10.38
CA ALA A 237 23.14 -11.57 -10.53
C ALA A 237 23.02 -11.01 -11.97
N GLY A 238 22.95 -9.70 -12.13
CA GLY A 238 22.87 -9.05 -13.42
C GLY A 238 22.38 -7.60 -13.31
N ASP A 239 22.25 -6.97 -14.46
CA ASP A 239 21.73 -5.60 -14.54
C ASP A 239 20.21 -5.59 -14.50
N VAL A 240 19.67 -4.55 -13.87
CA VAL A 240 18.26 -4.18 -13.97
C VAL A 240 18.11 -3.33 -15.23
N ALA A 241 17.28 -3.76 -16.17
CA ALA A 241 17.07 -3.02 -17.43
C ALA A 241 16.18 -1.79 -17.22
N PRO A 242 16.46 -0.66 -17.86
CA PRO A 242 15.54 0.48 -17.93
C PRO A 242 14.19 0.07 -18.50
N HIS A 243 13.12 0.64 -17.96
CA HIS A 243 11.76 0.30 -18.38
C HIS A 243 10.83 1.51 -18.28
N ASP A 244 9.86 1.59 -19.21
CA ASP A 244 8.78 2.57 -19.18
C ASP A 244 7.60 1.97 -18.39
N TRP A 245 7.57 2.26 -17.09
CA TRP A 245 6.56 1.74 -16.18
C TRP A 245 5.23 2.47 -16.36
N VAL A 246 4.15 1.71 -16.57
CA VAL A 246 2.79 2.23 -16.53
C VAL A 246 2.12 1.67 -15.27
N ILE A 247 1.75 2.57 -14.36
CA ILE A 247 1.22 2.19 -13.06
C ILE A 247 -0.30 1.98 -13.15
N GLU A 248 -0.75 0.79 -12.78
CA GLU A 248 -2.17 0.45 -12.68
C GLU A 248 -2.84 1.25 -11.54
N PRO A 249 -4.17 1.50 -11.62
CA PRO A 249 -4.95 2.00 -10.49
C PRO A 249 -4.74 1.17 -9.23
N ASP A 250 -4.79 1.80 -8.05
CA ASP A 250 -4.64 1.09 -6.77
C ASP A 250 -5.89 0.31 -6.43
N LEU A 251 -5.88 -1.01 -6.66
CA LEU A 251 -7.04 -1.87 -6.44
C LEU A 251 -7.41 -2.00 -4.97
N SER A 252 -6.43 -1.90 -4.07
CA SER A 252 -6.69 -1.88 -2.62
C SER A 252 -7.41 -0.60 -2.19
N ASN A 253 -7.04 0.55 -2.78
CA ASN A 253 -7.70 1.83 -2.52
C ASN A 253 -9.06 1.95 -3.23
N ALA A 254 -9.34 1.12 -4.23
CA ALA A 254 -10.68 1.01 -4.83
C ALA A 254 -11.69 0.35 -3.90
N VAL A 255 -11.24 -0.54 -2.98
CA VAL A 255 -12.13 -1.34 -2.13
C VAL A 255 -13.09 -0.52 -1.26
N PRO A 256 -12.71 0.59 -0.60
CA PRO A 256 -13.67 1.42 0.12
C PRO A 256 -14.84 1.91 -0.75
N PHE A 257 -14.59 2.30 -1.99
CA PHE A 257 -15.63 2.71 -2.94
C PHE A 257 -16.51 1.53 -3.38
N LEU A 258 -15.92 0.36 -3.62
CA LEU A 258 -16.66 -0.87 -3.91
C LEU A 258 -17.50 -1.32 -2.70
N ALA A 259 -16.97 -1.13 -1.49
CA ALA A 259 -17.68 -1.37 -0.24
C ALA A 259 -18.91 -0.45 -0.09
N ALA A 260 -18.89 0.76 -0.64
CA ALA A 260 -20.05 1.64 -0.65
C ALA A 260 -21.22 1.04 -1.46
N ALA A 261 -20.95 0.38 -2.59
CA ALA A 261 -22.00 -0.36 -3.31
C ALA A 261 -22.62 -1.45 -2.43
N VAL A 262 -21.79 -2.26 -1.76
CA VAL A 262 -22.23 -3.34 -0.86
C VAL A 262 -23.04 -2.78 0.31
N ALA A 263 -22.52 -1.78 1.01
CA ALA A 263 -23.17 -1.21 2.19
C ALA A 263 -24.52 -0.56 1.89
N THR A 264 -24.73 -0.04 0.68
CA THR A 264 -25.91 0.74 0.33
C THR A 264 -26.90 0.00 -0.60
N GLY A 265 -26.52 -1.19 -1.11
CA GLY A 265 -27.29 -1.88 -2.16
C GLY A 265 -27.27 -1.14 -3.50
N GLY A 266 -26.22 -0.35 -3.74
CA GLY A 266 -26.02 0.49 -4.91
C GLY A 266 -25.14 -0.13 -5.98
N THR A 267 -24.69 0.70 -6.92
CA THR A 267 -23.76 0.29 -7.99
C THR A 267 -22.58 1.24 -8.04
N VAL A 268 -21.37 0.69 -7.92
CA VAL A 268 -20.14 1.45 -8.10
C VAL A 268 -19.30 0.81 -9.18
N ARG A 269 -18.80 1.64 -10.09
CA ARG A 269 -17.89 1.27 -11.16
C ARG A 269 -16.53 1.89 -10.89
N ILE A 270 -15.46 1.07 -10.92
CA ILE A 270 -14.07 1.56 -10.88
C ILE A 270 -13.55 1.61 -12.30
N ALA A 271 -13.25 2.81 -12.77
CA ALA A 271 -12.66 3.05 -14.08
C ALA A 271 -11.18 2.62 -14.10
N GLY A 272 -10.68 2.19 -15.25
CA GLY A 272 -9.28 1.78 -15.43
C GLY A 272 -8.94 0.43 -14.76
N TRP A 273 -9.92 -0.37 -14.32
CA TRP A 273 -9.63 -1.68 -13.76
C TRP A 273 -8.95 -2.57 -14.81
N PRO A 274 -7.74 -3.07 -14.54
CA PRO A 274 -6.99 -3.83 -15.54
C PRO A 274 -7.61 -5.20 -15.82
N ALA A 275 -7.51 -5.65 -17.07
CA ALA A 275 -7.95 -6.99 -17.47
C ALA A 275 -7.09 -8.07 -16.79
N GLU A 276 -5.78 -7.85 -16.78
CA GLU A 276 -4.78 -8.64 -16.05
C GLU A 276 -4.04 -7.71 -15.09
N SER A 277 -3.72 -8.17 -13.90
CA SER A 277 -3.06 -7.37 -12.88
C SER A 277 -2.09 -8.20 -12.05
N VAL A 278 -1.00 -7.59 -11.67
CA VAL A 278 -0.09 -8.14 -10.65
C VAL A 278 -0.56 -7.83 -9.22
N GLN A 279 -1.61 -7.03 -9.06
CA GLN A 279 -2.30 -6.82 -7.80
C GLN A 279 -3.31 -7.95 -7.57
N PRO A 280 -3.79 -8.21 -6.32
CA PRO A 280 -4.70 -9.33 -6.02
C PRO A 280 -6.15 -9.09 -6.50
N ALA A 281 -6.34 -8.73 -7.78
CA ALA A 281 -7.61 -8.36 -8.37
C ALA A 281 -8.67 -9.47 -8.25
N ASP A 282 -8.27 -10.73 -8.50
CA ASP A 282 -9.18 -11.88 -8.44
C ASP A 282 -9.63 -12.20 -7.01
N VAL A 283 -8.72 -12.03 -6.03
CA VAL A 283 -9.02 -12.23 -4.61
C VAL A 283 -10.03 -11.17 -4.14
N ILE A 284 -9.86 -9.91 -4.56
CA ILE A 284 -10.82 -8.83 -4.27
C ILE A 284 -12.21 -9.16 -4.85
N VAL A 285 -12.26 -9.60 -6.12
CA VAL A 285 -13.51 -9.97 -6.76
C VAL A 285 -14.18 -11.15 -6.07
N ALA A 286 -13.41 -12.18 -5.69
CA ALA A 286 -13.92 -13.33 -4.97
C ALA A 286 -14.53 -12.95 -3.61
N LEU A 287 -13.83 -12.07 -2.86
CA LEU A 287 -14.32 -11.55 -1.59
C LEU A 287 -15.64 -10.79 -1.73
N LEU A 288 -15.74 -9.89 -2.71
CA LEU A 288 -16.99 -9.14 -2.96
C LEU A 288 -18.16 -10.07 -3.32
N ARG A 289 -17.92 -11.11 -4.12
CA ARG A 289 -18.94 -12.13 -4.44
C ARG A 289 -19.33 -12.95 -3.22
N GLN A 290 -18.38 -13.27 -2.34
CA GLN A 290 -18.66 -13.97 -1.09
C GLN A 290 -19.57 -13.16 -0.17
N ILE A 291 -19.46 -11.84 -0.16
CA ILE A 291 -20.34 -10.92 0.59
C ILE A 291 -21.75 -10.85 -0.05
N GLY A 292 -21.91 -11.34 -1.28
CA GLY A 292 -23.18 -11.36 -2.00
C GLY A 292 -23.31 -10.29 -3.09
N ALA A 293 -22.25 -9.57 -3.42
CA ALA A 293 -22.29 -8.59 -4.49
C ALA A 293 -22.23 -9.26 -5.87
N GLU A 294 -22.96 -8.70 -6.84
CA GLU A 294 -22.77 -9.02 -8.24
C GLU A 294 -21.58 -8.22 -8.78
N VAL A 295 -20.59 -8.92 -9.36
CA VAL A 295 -19.38 -8.31 -9.89
C VAL A 295 -19.26 -8.58 -11.38
N ARG A 296 -19.21 -7.52 -12.18
CA ARG A 296 -19.11 -7.53 -13.63
C ARG A 296 -17.79 -6.89 -14.05
N ARG A 297 -16.99 -7.58 -14.88
CA ARG A 297 -15.79 -7.02 -15.50
C ARG A 297 -16.13 -6.54 -16.90
N GLY A 298 -15.79 -5.28 -17.22
CA GLY A 298 -15.78 -4.75 -18.59
C GLY A 298 -14.34 -4.62 -19.09
N ASP A 299 -14.18 -4.06 -20.30
CA ASP A 299 -12.86 -3.94 -20.95
C ASP A 299 -11.85 -3.09 -20.16
N ALA A 300 -12.31 -2.06 -19.48
CA ALA A 300 -11.48 -1.17 -18.69
C ALA A 300 -12.18 -0.71 -17.40
N HIS A 301 -13.00 -1.54 -16.79
CA HIS A 301 -13.65 -1.22 -15.52
C HIS A 301 -14.11 -2.47 -14.77
N LEU A 302 -14.27 -2.32 -13.47
CA LEU A 302 -14.99 -3.26 -12.61
C LEU A 302 -16.27 -2.59 -12.13
N GLU A 303 -17.43 -3.25 -12.30
CA GLU A 303 -18.71 -2.81 -11.75
C GLU A 303 -19.14 -3.76 -10.64
N VAL A 304 -19.52 -3.19 -9.51
CA VAL A 304 -20.04 -3.93 -8.36
C VAL A 304 -21.45 -3.43 -8.05
N VAL A 305 -22.41 -4.37 -8.06
CA VAL A 305 -23.79 -4.15 -7.62
C VAL A 305 -23.94 -4.77 -6.24
N GLY A 306 -24.21 -3.97 -5.25
CA GLY A 306 -24.40 -4.40 -3.87
C GLY A 306 -25.73 -5.13 -3.67
N PRO A 307 -25.79 -6.10 -2.72
CA PRO A 307 -27.03 -6.76 -2.33
C PRO A 307 -27.93 -5.82 -1.51
N HIS A 308 -29.22 -6.10 -1.44
CA HIS A 308 -30.15 -5.36 -0.57
C HIS A 308 -29.92 -5.62 0.94
N GLY A 309 -29.28 -6.72 1.29
CA GLY A 309 -28.84 -7.14 2.62
C GLY A 309 -27.87 -8.29 2.46
N TYR A 310 -27.04 -8.55 3.43
CA TYR A 310 -26.06 -9.63 3.37
C TYR A 310 -25.80 -10.24 4.75
N ALA A 311 -25.56 -11.54 4.74
CA ALA A 311 -25.21 -12.30 5.93
C ALA A 311 -23.76 -12.01 6.37
N GLY A 312 -23.38 -12.52 7.52
CA GLY A 312 -21.98 -12.56 7.92
C GLY A 312 -21.14 -13.43 6.98
N LEU A 313 -19.84 -13.22 7.03
CA LEU A 313 -18.87 -13.97 6.24
C LEU A 313 -17.83 -14.65 7.11
N ASP A 314 -17.31 -15.77 6.64
CA ASP A 314 -16.10 -16.41 7.18
C ASP A 314 -15.01 -16.31 6.11
N ALA A 315 -14.02 -15.43 6.32
CA ALA A 315 -13.02 -15.10 5.33
C ALA A 315 -11.60 -15.25 5.87
N ASP A 316 -10.74 -15.94 5.13
CA ASP A 316 -9.30 -15.88 5.32
C ASP A 316 -8.75 -14.70 4.49
N LEU A 317 -8.23 -13.70 5.19
CA LEU A 317 -7.72 -12.46 4.59
C LEU A 317 -6.19 -12.43 4.53
N ARG A 318 -5.51 -13.56 4.69
CA ARG A 318 -4.05 -13.65 4.74
C ARG A 318 -3.38 -13.02 3.51
N GLU A 319 -3.95 -13.20 2.34
CA GLU A 319 -3.43 -12.67 1.08
C GLU A 319 -3.72 -11.18 0.86
N ILE A 320 -4.77 -10.67 1.49
CA ILE A 320 -5.29 -9.30 1.32
C ILE A 320 -5.54 -8.62 2.68
N GLY A 321 -4.67 -8.87 3.65
CA GLY A 321 -4.83 -8.38 5.02
C GLY A 321 -5.04 -6.87 5.11
N GLU A 322 -4.47 -6.10 4.20
CA GLU A 322 -4.67 -4.64 4.14
C GLU A 322 -6.14 -4.23 3.92
N LEU A 323 -6.99 -5.13 3.43
CA LEU A 323 -8.42 -4.88 3.23
C LEU A 323 -9.26 -5.17 4.48
N ALA A 324 -8.69 -5.80 5.51
CA ALA A 324 -9.42 -6.20 6.71
C ALA A 324 -10.21 -5.05 7.36
N PRO A 325 -9.74 -3.79 7.43
CA PRO A 325 -10.55 -2.69 7.96
C PRO A 325 -11.84 -2.42 7.17
N ALA A 326 -11.77 -2.43 5.85
CA ALA A 326 -12.96 -2.26 5.01
C ALA A 326 -13.94 -3.44 5.13
N VAL A 327 -13.40 -4.66 5.21
CA VAL A 327 -14.20 -5.88 5.40
C VAL A 327 -14.85 -5.91 6.79
N ALA A 328 -14.13 -5.48 7.83
CA ALA A 328 -14.68 -5.38 9.18
C ALA A 328 -15.80 -4.33 9.27
N ALA A 329 -15.66 -3.19 8.59
CA ALA A 329 -16.72 -2.20 8.47
C ALA A 329 -17.98 -2.79 7.80
N LEU A 330 -17.82 -3.53 6.68
CA LEU A 330 -18.94 -4.24 6.04
C LEU A 330 -19.54 -5.30 6.96
N ALA A 331 -18.72 -6.07 7.68
CA ALA A 331 -19.19 -7.07 8.64
C ALA A 331 -20.03 -6.46 9.76
N ALA A 332 -19.66 -5.26 10.23
CA ALA A 332 -20.42 -4.53 11.26
C ALA A 332 -21.76 -3.99 10.72
N LEU A 333 -21.86 -3.76 9.41
CA LEU A 333 -23.07 -3.26 8.70
C LEU A 333 -23.93 -4.37 8.11
N ALA A 334 -23.56 -5.65 8.29
CA ALA A 334 -24.35 -6.79 7.80
C ALA A 334 -25.76 -6.85 8.44
N ASP A 335 -26.60 -7.79 8.01
CA ASP A 335 -27.93 -7.98 8.57
C ASP A 335 -27.84 -8.19 10.10
N PRO A 336 -28.72 -7.57 10.90
CA PRO A 336 -28.67 -7.64 12.35
C PRO A 336 -28.60 -9.09 12.88
N GLY A 337 -27.62 -9.36 13.73
CA GLY A 337 -27.35 -10.70 14.28
C GLY A 337 -26.47 -11.59 13.41
N ALA A 338 -26.13 -11.16 12.18
CA ALA A 338 -25.16 -11.87 11.35
C ALA A 338 -23.77 -11.88 12.02
N THR A 339 -23.10 -13.03 11.96
CA THR A 339 -21.77 -13.22 12.54
C THR A 339 -20.75 -13.37 11.43
N SER A 340 -19.70 -12.57 11.49
CA SER A 340 -18.53 -12.66 10.59
C SER A 340 -17.30 -13.10 11.35
N ARG A 341 -16.45 -13.90 10.68
CA ARG A 341 -15.12 -14.31 11.17
C ARG A 341 -14.08 -13.91 10.15
N LEU A 342 -13.16 -13.03 10.53
CA LEU A 342 -12.04 -12.60 9.71
C LEU A 342 -10.79 -13.23 10.29
N ARG A 343 -10.07 -14.03 9.48
CA ARG A 343 -8.96 -14.88 9.92
C ARG A 343 -7.69 -14.59 9.12
N GLY A 344 -6.54 -15.09 9.62
CA GLY A 344 -5.25 -15.01 8.94
C GLY A 344 -4.62 -13.62 8.98
N ILE A 345 -5.01 -12.74 9.90
CA ILE A 345 -4.62 -11.32 9.94
C ILE A 345 -3.88 -10.90 11.22
N ALA A 346 -3.32 -11.82 11.98
CA ALA A 346 -2.53 -11.52 13.18
C ALA A 346 -1.40 -10.52 12.93
N HIS A 347 -0.77 -10.57 11.74
CA HIS A 347 0.31 -9.67 11.34
C HIS A 347 -0.10 -8.18 11.28
N LEU A 348 -1.40 -7.87 11.21
CA LEU A 348 -1.91 -6.50 11.21
C LEU A 348 -1.71 -5.77 12.53
N ARG A 349 -1.37 -6.48 13.62
CA ARG A 349 -1.00 -5.87 14.90
C ARG A 349 0.30 -5.06 14.81
N GLY A 350 1.18 -5.39 13.87
CA GLY A 350 2.46 -4.71 13.61
C GLY A 350 2.45 -3.72 12.44
N HIS A 351 1.27 -3.28 11.96
CA HIS A 351 1.15 -2.32 10.86
C HIS A 351 1.29 -0.86 11.37
N GLU A 352 0.57 0.09 10.77
CA GLU A 352 0.55 1.50 11.19
C GLU A 352 0.04 1.66 12.63
N THR A 353 -0.90 0.82 12.99
CA THR A 353 -1.43 0.62 14.35
C THR A 353 -1.72 -0.87 14.54
N ASP A 354 -2.03 -1.31 15.77
CA ASP A 354 -2.68 -2.60 15.99
C ASP A 354 -4.12 -2.52 15.45
N ARG A 355 -4.29 -2.92 14.18
CA ARG A 355 -5.58 -2.81 13.49
C ARG A 355 -6.67 -3.68 14.11
N LEU A 356 -6.32 -4.82 14.74
CA LEU A 356 -7.29 -5.69 15.38
C LEU A 356 -7.87 -5.01 16.61
N ALA A 357 -7.00 -4.51 17.47
CA ALA A 357 -7.41 -3.76 18.66
C ALA A 357 -8.17 -2.47 18.31
N ALA A 358 -7.71 -1.74 17.30
CA ALA A 358 -8.35 -0.52 16.83
C ALA A 358 -9.76 -0.78 16.28
N LEU A 359 -9.94 -1.77 15.39
CA LEU A 359 -11.26 -2.14 14.85
C LEU A 359 -12.21 -2.61 15.94
N THR A 360 -11.73 -3.44 16.87
CA THR A 360 -12.52 -3.90 18.01
C THR A 360 -12.99 -2.73 18.86
N THR A 361 -12.09 -1.78 19.14
CA THR A 361 -12.41 -0.59 19.93
C THR A 361 -13.45 0.27 19.23
N GLU A 362 -13.26 0.59 17.94
CA GLU A 362 -14.11 1.54 17.25
C GLU A 362 -15.50 0.96 16.93
N ILE A 363 -15.58 -0.31 16.52
CA ILE A 363 -16.88 -0.97 16.29
C ILE A 363 -17.67 -1.03 17.60
N ASN A 364 -17.04 -1.41 18.72
CA ASN A 364 -17.70 -1.49 20.02
C ASN A 364 -18.09 -0.10 20.56
N ARG A 365 -17.26 0.92 20.31
CA ARG A 365 -17.55 2.32 20.70
C ARG A 365 -18.84 2.82 20.06
N LEU A 366 -19.12 2.43 18.82
CA LEU A 366 -20.35 2.80 18.11
C LEU A 366 -21.53 1.87 18.39
N GLY A 367 -21.45 0.98 19.40
CA GLY A 367 -22.53 0.10 19.81
C GLY A 367 -22.57 -1.27 19.13
N GLY A 368 -21.58 -1.58 18.28
CA GLY A 368 -21.41 -2.89 17.68
C GLY A 368 -20.93 -3.97 18.65
N GLN A 369 -20.64 -5.15 18.14
CA GLN A 369 -20.03 -6.23 18.90
C GLN A 369 -18.89 -6.82 18.08
N CYS A 370 -17.65 -6.58 18.50
CA CYS A 370 -16.44 -7.10 17.91
C CYS A 370 -15.53 -7.66 19.00
N GLU A 371 -14.94 -8.81 18.76
CA GLU A 371 -13.99 -9.48 19.64
C GLU A 371 -12.74 -9.87 18.86
N GLU A 372 -11.57 -9.68 19.46
CA GLU A 372 -10.32 -10.16 18.90
C GLU A 372 -10.17 -11.66 19.09
N THR A 373 -9.61 -12.35 18.11
CA THR A 373 -9.08 -13.70 18.25
C THR A 373 -7.55 -13.66 18.15
N GLU A 374 -6.89 -14.79 18.30
CA GLU A 374 -5.43 -14.88 18.15
C GLU A 374 -4.99 -14.38 16.76
N ASP A 375 -5.71 -14.73 15.70
CA ASP A 375 -5.35 -14.46 14.31
C ASP A 375 -6.33 -13.55 13.56
N GLY A 376 -7.33 -12.95 14.25
CA GLY A 376 -8.34 -12.16 13.56
C GLY A 376 -9.41 -11.53 14.43
N LEU A 377 -10.63 -11.44 13.88
CA LEU A 377 -11.80 -10.81 14.51
C LEU A 377 -13.06 -11.68 14.37
N VAL A 378 -13.91 -11.62 15.37
CA VAL A 378 -15.31 -12.08 15.33
C VAL A 378 -16.21 -10.87 15.50
N ILE A 379 -17.08 -10.61 14.53
CA ILE A 379 -17.97 -9.44 14.51
C ILE A 379 -19.41 -9.94 14.42
N VAL A 380 -20.24 -9.49 15.36
CA VAL A 380 -21.69 -9.70 15.33
C VAL A 380 -22.35 -8.38 14.97
N ALA A 381 -23.02 -8.32 13.82
CA ALA A 381 -23.68 -7.13 13.33
C ALA A 381 -24.79 -6.69 14.30
N ARG A 382 -24.75 -5.42 14.71
CA ARG A 382 -25.74 -4.78 15.58
C ARG A 382 -26.02 -3.37 15.06
N PRO A 383 -27.18 -2.79 15.36
CA PRO A 383 -27.44 -1.39 15.06
C PRO A 383 -26.36 -0.49 15.68
N LEU A 384 -25.66 0.26 14.83
CA LEU A 384 -24.65 1.22 15.26
C LEU A 384 -25.26 2.59 15.49
N HIS A 385 -24.62 3.43 16.28
CA HIS A 385 -24.96 4.82 16.54
C HIS A 385 -23.80 5.77 16.20
N GLY A 386 -24.08 7.06 16.04
CA GLY A 386 -23.08 8.09 15.80
C GLY A 386 -22.09 8.25 16.94
N GLY A 387 -20.93 8.77 16.63
CA GLY A 387 -19.84 9.01 17.56
C GLY A 387 -18.52 9.22 16.82
N VAL A 388 -17.46 9.49 17.59
CA VAL A 388 -16.12 9.65 17.00
C VAL A 388 -15.51 8.28 16.72
N TRP A 389 -15.00 8.13 15.51
CA TRP A 389 -14.18 7.01 15.04
C TRP A 389 -12.74 7.48 14.92
N GLU A 390 -11.85 6.91 15.72
CA GLU A 390 -10.43 7.25 15.70
C GLU A 390 -9.71 6.57 14.55
N SER A 391 -8.87 7.30 13.82
CA SER A 391 -8.09 6.75 12.71
C SER A 391 -6.76 6.13 13.14
N TYR A 392 -6.24 6.44 14.30
CA TYR A 392 -4.95 5.96 14.82
C TYR A 392 -3.78 6.24 13.85
N ALA A 393 -3.81 7.38 13.16
CA ALA A 393 -2.88 7.72 12.08
C ALA A 393 -2.81 6.66 10.95
N ASP A 394 -3.86 5.85 10.79
CA ASP A 394 -3.97 4.79 9.80
C ASP A 394 -5.09 5.09 8.79
N HIS A 395 -4.69 5.26 7.52
CA HIS A 395 -5.59 5.56 6.41
C HIS A 395 -6.68 4.50 6.20
N ARG A 396 -6.39 3.23 6.51
CA ARG A 396 -7.36 2.13 6.39
C ARG A 396 -8.40 2.18 7.48
N MET A 397 -8.02 2.61 8.69
CA MET A 397 -8.98 2.86 9.77
C MET A 397 -9.89 4.04 9.42
N ALA A 398 -9.33 5.11 8.86
CA ALA A 398 -10.12 6.28 8.42
C ALA A 398 -11.14 5.90 7.33
N THR A 399 -10.75 5.14 6.31
CA THR A 399 -11.68 4.69 5.25
C THR A 399 -12.71 3.68 5.77
N ALA A 400 -12.39 2.85 6.76
CA ALA A 400 -13.36 1.96 7.41
C ALA A 400 -14.45 2.74 8.14
N GLY A 401 -14.08 3.82 8.87
CA GLY A 401 -15.04 4.73 9.48
C GLY A 401 -15.96 5.40 8.46
N ALA A 402 -15.43 5.77 7.28
CA ALA A 402 -16.24 6.34 6.20
C ALA A 402 -17.28 5.34 5.66
N ILE A 403 -16.91 4.04 5.53
CA ILE A 403 -17.85 2.98 5.15
C ILE A 403 -18.96 2.84 6.21
N VAL A 404 -18.60 2.82 7.50
CA VAL A 404 -19.60 2.78 8.60
C VAL A 404 -20.54 3.97 8.53
N GLY A 405 -20.01 5.17 8.27
CA GLY A 405 -20.78 6.42 8.14
C GLY A 405 -21.87 6.38 7.07
N LEU A 406 -21.73 5.58 6.00
CA LEU A 406 -22.75 5.47 4.94
C LEU A 406 -24.14 5.06 5.49
N ARG A 407 -24.16 4.20 6.51
CA ARG A 407 -25.39 3.65 7.10
C ARG A 407 -25.62 4.08 8.53
N THR A 408 -24.69 4.85 9.13
CA THR A 408 -24.74 5.28 10.53
C THR A 408 -24.60 6.81 10.59
N SER A 409 -25.71 7.50 10.91
CA SER A 409 -25.69 8.96 11.00
C SER A 409 -24.89 9.44 12.21
N GLY A 410 -24.17 10.56 12.05
CA GLY A 410 -23.42 11.20 13.13
C GLY A 410 -22.08 10.52 13.45
N VAL A 411 -21.53 9.72 12.54
CA VAL A 411 -20.14 9.25 12.63
C VAL A 411 -19.20 10.39 12.23
N GLU A 412 -18.22 10.68 13.08
CA GLU A 412 -17.17 11.67 12.85
C GLU A 412 -15.81 11.00 12.86
N ILE A 413 -15.02 11.16 11.81
CA ILE A 413 -13.70 10.53 11.71
C ILE A 413 -12.64 11.49 12.18
N ALA A 414 -11.92 11.13 13.21
CA ALA A 414 -10.78 11.88 13.70
C ALA A 414 -9.60 11.71 12.73
N ASP A 415 -8.96 12.82 12.37
CA ASP A 415 -7.78 12.84 11.49
C ASP A 415 -7.99 12.12 10.15
N ILE A 416 -9.03 12.49 9.40
CA ILE A 416 -9.26 11.98 8.04
C ILE A 416 -8.08 12.28 7.11
N GLY A 417 -7.27 13.30 7.42
CA GLY A 417 -6.06 13.66 6.67
C GLY A 417 -5.03 12.54 6.54
N THR A 418 -5.08 11.53 7.42
CA THR A 418 -4.22 10.33 7.33
C THR A 418 -4.42 9.55 6.02
N THR A 419 -5.58 9.71 5.32
CA THR A 419 -5.80 9.12 4.00
C THR A 419 -4.83 9.64 2.94
N ALA A 420 -4.24 10.82 3.12
CA ALA A 420 -3.23 11.39 2.22
C ALA A 420 -1.99 10.49 2.05
N LYS A 421 -1.80 9.52 2.93
CA LYS A 421 -0.73 8.51 2.81
C LYS A 421 -0.81 7.71 1.51
N THR A 422 -2.02 7.40 1.02
CA THR A 422 -2.24 6.56 -0.18
C THR A 422 -3.33 7.07 -1.10
N LEU A 423 -4.19 7.96 -0.62
CA LEU A 423 -5.35 8.48 -1.33
C LEU A 423 -5.61 9.93 -0.88
N PRO A 424 -4.79 10.91 -1.33
CA PRO A 424 -4.81 12.28 -0.82
C PRO A 424 -6.16 12.97 -0.90
N ASP A 425 -6.91 12.72 -1.98
CA ASP A 425 -8.19 13.36 -2.26
C ASP A 425 -9.41 12.57 -1.72
N PHE A 426 -9.20 11.58 -0.85
CA PHE A 426 -10.27 10.68 -0.41
C PHE A 426 -11.54 11.41 0.06
N PRO A 427 -11.51 12.44 0.92
CA PRO A 427 -12.73 13.11 1.36
C PRO A 427 -13.53 13.72 0.20
N ARG A 428 -12.84 14.32 -0.79
CA ARG A 428 -13.48 14.87 -1.99
C ARG A 428 -14.05 13.75 -2.86
N MET A 429 -13.26 12.73 -3.19
CA MET A 429 -13.69 11.58 -3.99
C MET A 429 -14.89 10.87 -3.37
N TRP A 430 -14.90 10.73 -2.04
CA TRP A 430 -16.01 10.12 -1.29
C TRP A 430 -17.29 10.93 -1.40
N THR A 431 -17.19 12.24 -1.25
CA THR A 431 -18.32 13.16 -1.38
C THR A 431 -18.86 13.18 -2.82
N ASP A 432 -17.96 13.25 -3.81
CA ASP A 432 -18.32 13.23 -5.23
C ASP A 432 -19.03 11.92 -5.61
N MET A 433 -18.55 10.78 -5.12
CA MET A 433 -19.22 9.48 -5.29
C MET A 433 -20.65 9.50 -4.77
N LEU A 434 -20.91 10.12 -3.64
CA LEU A 434 -22.25 10.21 -3.03
C LEU A 434 -23.14 11.22 -3.76
N GLY A 435 -22.58 12.24 -4.39
CA GLY A 435 -23.30 13.20 -5.24
C GLY A 435 -23.63 12.67 -6.63
N GLY A 436 -23.20 11.47 -7.00
CA GLY A 436 -23.41 10.88 -8.33
C GLY A 436 -22.58 11.52 -9.44
N GLN A 437 -21.54 12.29 -9.12
CA GLN A 437 -20.63 12.86 -10.11
C GLN A 437 -19.56 11.84 -10.53
N VAL A 438 -19.21 11.87 -11.82
CA VAL A 438 -18.06 11.10 -12.33
C VAL A 438 -16.80 11.82 -11.90
N THR A 439 -15.97 11.18 -11.08
CA THR A 439 -14.61 11.69 -10.82
C THR A 439 -13.76 11.34 -12.04
N GLU A 440 -13.50 12.34 -12.90
CA GLU A 440 -12.65 12.15 -14.08
C GLU A 440 -11.21 11.87 -13.63
N THR A 441 -10.63 10.82 -14.20
CA THR A 441 -9.18 10.63 -14.16
C THR A 441 -8.54 11.71 -15.03
N PRO A 442 -7.39 12.30 -14.67
CA PRO A 442 -6.57 13.05 -15.63
C PRO A 442 -6.33 12.13 -16.84
N GLN A 443 -6.73 12.58 -18.03
CA GLN A 443 -6.52 11.83 -19.27
C GLN A 443 -5.03 11.51 -19.40
N ALA A 444 -4.71 10.22 -19.62
CA ALA A 444 -3.39 9.86 -20.09
C ALA A 444 -3.10 10.64 -21.39
N PRO A 445 -1.90 11.23 -21.54
CA PRO A 445 -1.56 11.96 -22.74
C PRO A 445 -1.73 11.05 -23.96
N GLU A 446 -2.43 11.56 -24.98
CA GLU A 446 -2.53 10.86 -26.28
C GLU A 446 -1.13 10.47 -26.75
N LYS A 447 -0.99 9.22 -27.18
CA LYS A 447 0.29 8.76 -27.77
C LYS A 447 0.71 9.72 -28.87
N PRO A 448 1.96 10.23 -28.89
CA PRO A 448 2.42 11.08 -29.96
C PRO A 448 2.27 10.32 -31.28
N GLN A 449 1.56 10.94 -32.22
CA GLN A 449 1.44 10.43 -33.58
C GLN A 449 2.84 10.33 -34.18
N VAL A 450 3.27 9.12 -34.49
CA VAL A 450 4.52 8.88 -35.21
C VAL A 450 4.43 9.60 -36.55
N PRO A 451 5.30 10.57 -36.90
CA PRO A 451 5.24 11.24 -38.17
C PRO A 451 5.50 10.22 -39.29
N GLU A 452 4.59 10.19 -40.27
CA GLU A 452 4.76 9.38 -41.47
C GLU A 452 6.11 9.67 -42.10
N LYS A 453 6.90 8.63 -42.39
CA LYS A 453 8.17 8.75 -43.11
C LYS A 453 7.91 9.37 -44.50
N PRO A 454 8.69 10.38 -44.91
CA PRO A 454 8.56 10.95 -46.23
C PRO A 454 8.83 9.88 -47.31
N GLN A 455 7.89 9.74 -48.23
CA GLN A 455 8.06 8.87 -49.41
C GLN A 455 9.24 9.36 -50.23
N VAL A 456 10.22 8.51 -50.47
CA VAL A 456 11.34 8.75 -51.37
C VAL A 456 10.81 8.64 -52.80
N PRO A 457 10.97 9.67 -53.68
CA PRO A 457 10.52 9.55 -55.06
C PRO A 457 11.40 8.58 -55.83
N GLU A 458 10.77 7.60 -56.51
CA GLU A 458 11.41 6.72 -57.46
C GLU A 458 12.01 7.55 -58.62
N LYS A 459 13.32 7.43 -58.82
CA LYS A 459 14.00 7.94 -60.02
C LYS A 459 13.66 7.03 -61.19
N ARG A 460 13.08 7.66 -62.25
CA ARG A 460 13.05 7.12 -63.61
C ARG A 460 14.42 7.27 -64.29
#